data_e62fb1620a26915dfb88454af6041ed1
#
_entry.id   e62fb1620a26915dfb88454af6041ed1
#
_cell.length_a   1.000
_cell.length_b   1.000
_cell.length_c   1.000
_cell.angle_alpha   90.00
_cell.angle_beta   90.00
_cell.angle_gamma   90.00
#
_symmetry.space_group_name_H-M   'P 1'
#
loop_
_entity.id
_entity.type
_entity.pdbx_description
1 polymer ?
#
loop_
_entity_poly.entity_id
_entity_poly.type
_entity_poly.pdbx_seq_one_letter_code
_entity_poly.pdbx_strand_id
1 'polypeptide(L)'
;EFKFGTESRDYYSFEAPGGEMIYYFIFGKDYKEIMKQYVALTGQPIMPPKWALGFAQCRGLLTTEKLSYEIAEGYRKRGIPCDIIYQDIGWTQYLQDFNWRKENYQNPKKMLADLKRMGFKVIVSQDPVISQANKKQWEEADRLGYLVKDSTTGRSYDMPWPWGGNCGVVDFTIPEVADWWGAYQQKPIDDGIAGFWT
;
A
#
# COMPACT_ATOMS: atom_id res chain seq x y z
N GLU A 1 -16.40 -10.85 14.92
CA GLU A 1 -15.57 -12.05 15.08
C GLU A 1 -15.86 -13.02 13.95
N PHE A 2 -14.83 -13.69 13.43
CA PHE A 2 -14.95 -14.73 12.40
C PHE A 2 -14.41 -16.04 12.97
N LYS A 3 -15.21 -17.11 12.89
CA LYS A 3 -14.84 -18.46 13.35
C LYS A 3 -15.06 -19.44 12.20
N PHE A 4 -13.99 -19.95 11.62
CA PHE A 4 -14.04 -20.94 10.53
C PHE A 4 -13.50 -22.27 11.02
N GLY A 5 -14.40 -23.26 11.23
CA GLY A 5 -14.03 -24.61 11.63
C GLY A 5 -13.33 -24.73 13.00
N THR A 6 -13.41 -23.70 13.85
CA THR A 6 -12.78 -23.71 15.19
C THR A 6 -13.55 -24.55 16.21
N GLU A 7 -14.87 -24.63 16.08
CA GLU A 7 -15.75 -25.38 16.98
C GLU A 7 -16.19 -26.71 16.34
N SER A 8 -16.40 -26.73 15.02
CA SER A 8 -16.75 -27.91 14.22
C SER A 8 -16.29 -27.72 12.79
N ARG A 9 -15.95 -28.82 12.09
CA ARG A 9 -15.56 -28.78 10.66
C ARG A 9 -16.71 -28.34 9.74
N ASP A 10 -17.94 -28.51 10.18
CA ASP A 10 -19.15 -28.28 9.39
C ASP A 10 -19.84 -26.95 9.75
N TYR A 11 -19.20 -26.14 10.59
CA TYR A 11 -19.76 -24.90 11.09
C TYR A 11 -18.78 -23.74 10.97
N TYR A 12 -19.29 -22.62 10.52
CA TYR A 12 -18.59 -21.33 10.59
C TYR A 12 -19.56 -20.24 11.04
N SER A 13 -19.07 -19.24 11.73
CA SER A 13 -19.85 -18.07 12.11
C SER A 13 -19.09 -16.78 11.90
N PHE A 14 -19.84 -15.71 11.70
CA PHE A 14 -19.35 -14.34 11.76
C PHE A 14 -20.35 -13.52 12.57
N GLU A 15 -19.83 -12.73 13.48
CA GLU A 15 -20.61 -12.00 14.47
C GLU A 15 -20.18 -10.54 14.51
N ALA A 16 -21.14 -9.64 14.68
CA ALA A 16 -20.93 -8.23 14.93
C ALA A 16 -21.74 -7.80 16.15
N PRO A 17 -21.23 -6.87 16.99
CA PRO A 17 -21.93 -6.42 18.19
C PRO A 17 -23.20 -5.60 17.90
N GLY A 18 -23.41 -5.20 16.65
CA GLY A 18 -24.59 -4.44 16.22
C GLY A 18 -24.46 -4.00 14.77
N GLY A 19 -25.46 -3.26 14.30
CA GLY A 19 -25.56 -2.80 12.92
C GLY A 19 -26.30 -3.76 12.02
N GLU A 20 -26.36 -3.43 10.74
CA GLU A 20 -26.95 -4.27 9.70
C GLU A 20 -25.92 -5.30 9.20
N MET A 21 -26.35 -6.51 8.96
CA MET A 21 -25.51 -7.57 8.39
C MET A 21 -25.98 -7.87 6.97
N ILE A 22 -25.12 -7.58 6.00
CA ILE A 22 -25.37 -7.90 4.60
C ILE A 22 -24.27 -8.84 4.12
N TYR A 23 -24.65 -9.99 3.60
CA TYR A 23 -23.72 -10.91 2.97
C TYR A 23 -24.27 -11.49 1.68
N TYR A 24 -23.40 -11.87 0.77
CA TYR A 24 -23.74 -12.49 -0.50
C TYR A 24 -23.17 -13.90 -0.56
N PHE A 25 -24.04 -14.88 -0.82
CA PHE A 25 -23.62 -16.24 -1.12
C PHE A 25 -23.67 -16.44 -2.63
N ILE A 26 -22.52 -16.66 -3.26
CA ILE A 26 -22.40 -16.82 -4.70
C ILE A 26 -22.21 -18.30 -5.02
N PHE A 27 -23.21 -18.91 -5.63
CA PHE A 27 -23.17 -20.30 -6.03
C PHE A 27 -22.88 -20.42 -7.54
N GLY A 28 -22.04 -21.40 -7.91
CA GLY A 28 -21.76 -21.73 -9.30
C GLY A 28 -21.26 -23.16 -9.43
N LYS A 29 -21.49 -23.77 -10.61
CA LYS A 29 -21.04 -25.13 -10.90
C LYS A 29 -19.53 -25.29 -10.99
N ASP A 30 -18.82 -24.19 -11.26
CA ASP A 30 -17.37 -24.12 -11.32
C ASP A 30 -16.85 -22.73 -10.93
N TYR A 31 -15.54 -22.60 -10.75
CA TYR A 31 -14.90 -21.33 -10.37
C TYR A 31 -15.14 -20.20 -11.39
N LYS A 32 -15.24 -20.50 -12.68
CA LYS A 32 -15.47 -19.48 -13.70
C LYS A 32 -16.85 -18.86 -13.56
N GLU A 33 -17.85 -19.67 -13.25
CA GLU A 33 -19.21 -19.19 -13.01
C GLU A 33 -19.30 -18.36 -11.74
N ILE A 34 -18.66 -18.81 -10.65
CA ILE A 34 -18.55 -18.05 -9.39
C ILE A 34 -17.87 -16.70 -9.62
N MET A 35 -16.72 -16.71 -10.32
CA MET A 35 -16.00 -15.48 -10.63
C MET A 35 -16.80 -14.53 -11.53
N LYS A 36 -17.53 -15.05 -12.49
CA LYS A 36 -18.40 -14.24 -13.35
C LYS A 36 -19.48 -13.52 -12.54
N GLN A 37 -20.11 -14.21 -11.60
CA GLN A 37 -21.13 -13.61 -10.73
C GLN A 37 -20.52 -12.61 -9.75
N TYR A 38 -19.36 -12.94 -9.16
CA TYR A 38 -18.63 -12.04 -8.30
C TYR A 38 -18.26 -10.73 -9.02
N VAL A 39 -17.71 -10.83 -10.22
CA VAL A 39 -17.35 -9.67 -11.05
C VAL A 39 -18.59 -8.86 -11.48
N ALA A 40 -19.72 -9.52 -11.72
CA ALA A 40 -20.96 -8.80 -11.99
C ALA A 40 -21.44 -7.95 -10.80
N LEU A 41 -21.14 -8.39 -9.57
CA LEU A 41 -21.47 -7.66 -8.35
C LEU A 41 -20.45 -6.56 -8.03
N THR A 42 -19.17 -6.83 -8.18
CA THR A 42 -18.06 -5.96 -7.72
C THR A 42 -17.45 -5.09 -8.82
N GLY A 43 -17.78 -5.34 -10.06
CA GLY A 43 -17.12 -4.72 -11.21
C GLY A 43 -15.88 -5.48 -11.70
N GLN A 44 -15.46 -5.19 -12.91
CA GLN A 44 -14.27 -5.81 -13.50
C GLN A 44 -13.00 -5.12 -13.02
N PRO A 45 -11.93 -5.85 -12.66
CA PRO A 45 -10.63 -5.27 -12.39
C PRO A 45 -10.04 -4.66 -13.67
N ILE A 46 -9.24 -3.61 -13.50
CA ILE A 46 -8.48 -3.03 -14.60
C ILE A 46 -7.42 -4.05 -15.05
N MET A 47 -7.28 -4.22 -16.37
CA MET A 47 -6.22 -5.07 -16.92
C MET A 47 -4.85 -4.47 -16.58
N PRO A 48 -4.00 -5.15 -15.79
CA PRO A 48 -2.68 -4.63 -15.46
C PRO A 48 -1.78 -4.61 -16.70
N PRO A 49 -0.78 -3.70 -16.75
CA PRO A 49 0.21 -3.74 -17.81
C PRO A 49 1.05 -5.02 -17.73
N LYS A 50 1.56 -5.50 -18.87
CA LYS A 50 2.28 -6.78 -18.96
C LYS A 50 3.42 -6.90 -17.94
N TRP A 51 4.17 -5.83 -17.70
CA TRP A 51 5.28 -5.83 -16.75
C TRP A 51 4.83 -6.08 -15.30
N ALA A 52 3.60 -5.72 -14.94
CA ALA A 52 3.06 -5.95 -13.59
C ALA A 52 2.78 -7.43 -13.29
N LEU A 53 2.76 -8.27 -14.33
CA LEU A 53 2.64 -9.73 -14.21
C LEU A 53 4.01 -10.43 -14.18
N GLY A 54 5.10 -9.67 -14.24
CA GLY A 54 6.46 -10.19 -14.17
C GLY A 54 6.94 -10.41 -12.74
N PHE A 55 8.16 -10.94 -12.61
CA PHE A 55 8.77 -11.17 -11.30
C PHE A 55 9.13 -9.84 -10.62
N ALA A 56 8.79 -9.75 -9.34
CA ALA A 56 9.04 -8.59 -8.49
C ALA A 56 9.93 -8.96 -7.30
N GLN A 57 10.97 -8.17 -7.06
CA GLN A 57 11.89 -8.34 -5.94
C GLN A 57 11.61 -7.31 -4.85
N CYS A 58 11.37 -7.78 -3.63
CA CYS A 58 11.31 -6.97 -2.40
C CYS A 58 12.37 -7.46 -1.39
N ARG A 59 12.85 -6.58 -0.52
CA ARG A 59 13.78 -6.91 0.58
C ARG A 59 13.30 -6.40 1.94
N GLY A 60 12.00 -6.25 2.11
CA GLY A 60 11.42 -5.72 3.35
C GLY A 60 11.94 -4.30 3.66
N LEU A 61 12.11 -3.98 4.92
CA LEU A 61 12.59 -2.65 5.39
C LEU A 61 14.00 -2.29 4.92
N LEU A 62 14.78 -3.26 4.42
CA LEU A 62 16.17 -3.07 4.00
C LEU A 62 16.27 -2.49 2.57
N THR A 63 15.66 -1.33 2.36
CA THR A 63 15.67 -0.66 1.05
C THR A 63 16.61 0.54 1.08
N THR A 64 17.53 0.60 0.11
CA THR A 64 18.43 1.74 -0.10
C THR A 64 18.70 1.92 -1.59
N GLU A 65 19.14 3.11 -1.99
CA GLU A 65 19.59 3.38 -3.35
C GLU A 65 20.68 2.37 -3.80
N LYS A 66 21.69 2.16 -2.95
CA LYS A 66 22.77 1.21 -3.21
C LYS A 66 22.27 -0.22 -3.44
N LEU A 67 21.40 -0.71 -2.53
CA LEU A 67 20.85 -2.07 -2.65
C LEU A 67 19.99 -2.24 -3.90
N SER A 68 19.28 -1.19 -4.31
CA SER A 68 18.48 -1.22 -5.54
C SER A 68 19.34 -1.44 -6.79
N TYR A 69 20.49 -0.78 -6.86
CA TYR A 69 21.47 -1.03 -7.94
C TYR A 69 22.06 -2.44 -7.86
N GLU A 70 22.49 -2.89 -6.69
CA GLU A 70 23.07 -4.23 -6.50
C GLU A 70 22.09 -5.34 -6.94
N ILE A 71 20.80 -5.19 -6.60
CA ILE A 71 19.73 -6.11 -7.02
C ILE A 71 19.59 -6.09 -8.54
N ALA A 72 19.41 -4.91 -9.13
CA ALA A 72 19.21 -4.75 -10.56
C ALA A 72 20.37 -5.32 -11.39
N GLU A 73 21.60 -4.96 -11.04
CA GLU A 73 22.82 -5.46 -11.68
C GLU A 73 22.95 -6.97 -11.50
N GLY A 74 22.63 -7.47 -10.30
CA GLY A 74 22.66 -8.90 -9.99
C GLY A 74 21.75 -9.72 -10.91
N TYR A 75 20.52 -9.27 -11.15
CA TYR A 75 19.58 -9.92 -12.06
C TYR A 75 20.09 -9.87 -13.51
N ARG A 76 20.50 -8.69 -13.99
CA ARG A 76 20.96 -8.52 -15.38
C ARG A 76 22.24 -9.30 -15.66
N LYS A 77 23.21 -9.27 -14.74
CA LYS A 77 24.47 -10.03 -14.88
C LYS A 77 24.26 -11.55 -14.97
N ARG A 78 23.23 -12.07 -14.31
CA ARG A 78 22.92 -13.50 -14.31
C ARG A 78 21.92 -13.92 -15.38
N GLY A 79 21.39 -12.97 -16.17
CA GLY A 79 20.36 -13.23 -17.17
C GLY A 79 19.02 -13.70 -16.55
N ILE A 80 18.77 -13.38 -15.28
CA ILE A 80 17.52 -13.77 -14.59
C ILE A 80 16.46 -12.70 -14.87
N PRO A 81 15.27 -13.06 -15.40
CA PRO A 81 14.18 -12.10 -15.61
C PRO A 81 13.70 -11.52 -14.28
N CYS A 82 13.57 -10.19 -14.27
CA CYS A 82 12.94 -9.45 -13.17
C CYS A 82 12.47 -8.11 -13.73
N ASP A 83 11.21 -7.76 -13.46
CA ASP A 83 10.57 -6.58 -14.04
C ASP A 83 10.39 -5.47 -13.01
N ILE A 84 10.25 -5.83 -11.72
CA ILE A 84 9.88 -4.89 -10.67
C ILE A 84 10.87 -4.97 -9.50
N ILE A 85 11.20 -3.81 -8.96
CA ILE A 85 11.87 -3.67 -7.66
C ILE A 85 10.92 -2.92 -6.74
N TYR A 86 10.55 -3.54 -5.61
CA TYR A 86 9.79 -2.89 -4.56
C TYR A 86 10.72 -2.15 -3.61
N GLN A 87 10.39 -0.89 -3.34
CA GLN A 87 10.89 -0.16 -2.17
C GLN A 87 9.84 -0.28 -1.08
N ASP A 88 10.11 -1.12 -0.11
CA ASP A 88 9.23 -1.31 1.04
C ASP A 88 9.27 -0.07 1.96
N ILE A 89 8.44 -0.02 2.97
CA ILE A 89 8.17 1.17 3.80
C ILE A 89 9.44 1.92 4.30
N GLY A 90 10.57 1.26 4.35
CA GLY A 90 11.88 1.86 4.65
C GLY A 90 12.36 2.94 3.68
N TRP A 91 11.67 3.12 2.53
CA TRP A 91 11.98 4.19 1.60
C TRP A 91 11.60 5.58 2.13
N THR A 92 10.61 5.67 3.02
CA THR A 92 10.08 6.92 3.55
C THR A 92 10.91 7.45 4.73
N GLN A 93 10.93 8.77 4.90
CA GLN A 93 11.73 9.44 5.93
C GLN A 93 11.28 9.10 7.36
N TYR A 94 9.96 9.01 7.56
CA TYR A 94 9.36 8.75 8.88
C TYR A 94 8.62 7.41 8.95
N LEU A 95 8.87 6.52 7.99
CA LEU A 95 8.22 5.22 7.82
C LEU A 95 6.72 5.27 7.51
N GLN A 96 6.14 6.45 7.41
CA GLN A 96 4.76 6.70 6.94
C GLN A 96 4.62 8.14 6.46
N ASP A 97 5.28 8.45 5.35
CA ASP A 97 5.16 9.70 4.61
C ASP A 97 5.50 9.50 3.13
N PHE A 98 5.52 10.59 2.35
CA PHE A 98 5.81 10.53 0.91
C PHE A 98 7.20 11.07 0.56
N ASN A 99 8.12 11.14 1.53
CA ASN A 99 9.45 11.67 1.33
C ASN A 99 10.50 10.57 1.37
N TRP A 100 11.39 10.58 0.40
CA TRP A 100 12.54 9.69 0.40
C TRP A 100 13.42 9.89 1.63
N ARG A 101 13.79 8.80 2.28
CA ARG A 101 14.71 8.83 3.42
C ARG A 101 16.09 9.24 2.93
N LYS A 102 16.52 10.45 3.33
CA LYS A 102 17.74 11.09 2.81
C LYS A 102 19.01 10.28 3.10
N GLU A 103 19.04 9.56 4.22
CA GLU A 103 20.17 8.71 4.59
C GLU A 103 20.35 7.54 3.64
N ASN A 104 19.26 7.04 3.07
CA ASN A 104 19.22 5.86 2.21
C ASN A 104 19.19 6.18 0.71
N TYR A 105 18.73 7.38 0.35
CA TYR A 105 18.50 7.78 -1.05
C TYR A 105 19.07 9.18 -1.30
N GLN A 106 20.27 9.22 -1.89
CA GLN A 106 20.98 10.47 -2.19
C GLN A 106 20.42 11.15 -3.45
N ASN A 107 20.05 10.35 -4.45
CA ASN A 107 19.50 10.85 -5.70
C ASN A 107 18.43 9.90 -6.26
N PRO A 108 17.24 9.85 -5.64
CA PRO A 108 16.20 8.89 -6.04
C PRO A 108 15.75 9.06 -7.49
N LYS A 109 15.66 10.30 -8.02
CA LYS A 109 15.32 10.52 -9.43
C LYS A 109 16.31 9.88 -10.38
N LYS A 110 17.61 10.02 -10.10
CA LYS A 110 18.65 9.38 -10.90
C LYS A 110 18.55 7.86 -10.80
N MET A 111 18.41 7.33 -9.59
CA MET A 111 18.23 5.88 -9.36
C MET A 111 17.04 5.34 -10.18
N LEU A 112 15.88 5.98 -10.10
CA LEU A 112 14.68 5.58 -10.83
C LEU A 112 14.89 5.61 -12.34
N ALA A 113 15.53 6.66 -12.86
CA ALA A 113 15.87 6.76 -14.28
C ALA A 113 16.84 5.66 -14.74
N ASP A 114 17.83 5.36 -13.92
CA ASP A 114 18.82 4.30 -14.22
C ASP A 114 18.17 2.92 -14.22
N LEU A 115 17.39 2.60 -13.19
CA LEU A 115 16.65 1.34 -13.09
C LEU A 115 15.66 1.19 -14.27
N LYS A 116 14.98 2.27 -14.66
CA LYS A 116 14.13 2.27 -15.86
C LYS A 116 14.91 1.93 -17.13
N ARG A 117 16.13 2.48 -17.32
CA ARG A 117 16.99 2.13 -18.46
C ARG A 117 17.45 0.67 -18.43
N MET A 118 17.62 0.11 -17.25
CA MET A 118 17.91 -1.32 -17.06
C MET A 118 16.68 -2.22 -17.24
N GLY A 119 15.49 -1.64 -17.54
CA GLY A 119 14.26 -2.36 -17.78
C GLY A 119 13.46 -2.71 -16.52
N PHE A 120 13.75 -2.06 -15.38
CA PHE A 120 12.97 -2.23 -14.15
C PHE A 120 11.90 -1.14 -13.98
N LYS A 121 10.81 -1.53 -13.36
CA LYS A 121 9.81 -0.64 -12.76
C LYS A 121 10.03 -0.61 -11.25
N VAL A 122 9.89 0.56 -10.64
CA VAL A 122 10.00 0.69 -9.20
C VAL A 122 8.61 0.99 -8.63
N ILE A 123 8.20 0.20 -7.65
CA ILE A 123 6.97 0.38 -6.89
C ILE A 123 7.37 0.67 -5.44
N VAL A 124 6.67 1.60 -4.80
CA VAL A 124 6.90 1.95 -3.40
C VAL A 124 5.72 1.53 -2.54
N SER A 125 5.96 1.05 -1.32
CA SER A 125 4.87 0.77 -0.39
C SER A 125 4.37 2.05 0.29
N GLN A 126 3.09 2.10 0.59
CA GLN A 126 2.47 3.21 1.29
C GLN A 126 1.23 2.73 2.05
N ASP A 127 1.31 2.69 3.36
CA ASP A 127 0.16 2.39 4.21
C ASP A 127 -0.78 3.63 4.33
N PRO A 128 -2.07 3.44 4.57
CA PRO A 128 -3.06 4.52 4.65
C PRO A 128 -3.03 5.24 6.01
N VAL A 129 -1.84 5.54 6.50
CA VAL A 129 -1.62 6.19 7.80
C VAL A 129 -0.57 7.30 7.68
N ILE A 130 -0.62 8.24 8.62
CA ILE A 130 0.33 9.34 8.75
C ILE A 130 1.06 9.23 10.08
N SER A 131 2.40 9.22 10.03
CA SER A 131 3.22 9.21 11.25
C SER A 131 3.17 10.56 11.98
N GLN A 132 3.00 10.53 13.29
CA GLN A 132 3.12 11.72 14.15
C GLN A 132 4.53 12.34 14.11
N ALA A 133 5.54 11.58 13.73
CA ALA A 133 6.90 12.10 13.54
C ALA A 133 6.97 13.08 12.36
N ASN A 134 6.11 12.95 11.36
CA ASN A 134 5.91 13.96 10.31
C ASN A 134 4.90 15.02 10.78
N LYS A 135 5.32 15.87 11.69
CA LYS A 135 4.47 16.89 12.33
C LYS A 135 3.67 17.71 11.33
N LYS A 136 4.30 18.15 10.24
CA LYS A 136 3.64 18.99 9.24
C LYS A 136 2.41 18.32 8.63
N GLN A 137 2.57 17.09 8.18
CA GLN A 137 1.48 16.35 7.53
C GLN A 137 0.44 15.88 8.53
N TRP A 138 0.88 15.48 9.74
CA TRP A 138 -0.01 15.12 10.84
C TRP A 138 -0.90 16.30 11.25
N GLU A 139 -0.31 17.46 11.57
CA GLU A 139 -1.03 18.66 12.00
C GLU A 139 -1.99 19.17 10.90
N GLU A 140 -1.61 19.04 9.64
CA GLU A 140 -2.46 19.36 8.51
C GLU A 140 -3.68 18.43 8.46
N ALA A 141 -3.48 17.11 8.51
CA ALA A 141 -4.53 16.12 8.46
C ALA A 141 -5.48 16.23 9.66
N ASP A 142 -4.94 16.43 10.87
CA ASP A 142 -5.71 16.62 12.09
C ASP A 142 -6.59 17.88 12.04
N ARG A 143 -5.99 19.01 11.64
CA ARG A 143 -6.70 20.30 11.48
C ARG A 143 -7.81 20.25 10.43
N LEU A 144 -7.61 19.53 9.34
CA LEU A 144 -8.60 19.33 8.28
C LEU A 144 -9.65 18.28 8.64
N GLY A 145 -9.45 17.53 9.72
CA GLY A 145 -10.35 16.46 10.13
C GLY A 145 -10.29 15.22 9.24
N TYR A 146 -9.15 14.99 8.60
CA TYR A 146 -8.95 13.89 7.63
C TYR A 146 -8.47 12.57 8.26
N LEU A 147 -8.33 12.55 9.57
CA LEU A 147 -8.00 11.34 10.33
C LEU A 147 -9.27 10.74 10.98
N VAL A 148 -9.33 9.42 11.01
CA VAL A 148 -10.33 8.68 11.77
C VAL A 148 -10.34 9.19 13.21
N LYS A 149 -11.53 9.36 13.79
CA LYS A 149 -11.69 9.89 15.15
C LYS A 149 -12.10 8.81 16.13
N ASP A 150 -11.57 8.91 17.32
CA ASP A 150 -12.04 8.13 18.45
C ASP A 150 -13.48 8.56 18.80
N SER A 151 -14.41 7.61 18.83
CA SER A 151 -15.83 7.86 19.02
C SER A 151 -16.19 8.38 20.41
N THR A 152 -15.32 8.16 21.41
CA THR A 152 -15.53 8.56 22.78
C THR A 152 -15.01 9.98 23.04
N THR A 153 -13.84 10.30 22.50
CA THR A 153 -13.15 11.57 22.76
C THR A 153 -13.33 12.60 21.65
N GLY A 154 -13.73 12.19 20.46
CA GLY A 154 -13.82 13.04 19.26
C GLY A 154 -12.47 13.50 18.72
N ARG A 155 -11.36 13.08 19.29
CA ARG A 155 -9.99 13.39 18.84
C ARG A 155 -9.58 12.45 17.73
N SER A 156 -8.60 12.88 16.93
CA SER A 156 -7.98 11.99 15.94
C SER A 156 -7.45 10.74 16.62
N TYR A 157 -7.86 9.57 16.11
CA TYR A 157 -7.44 8.29 16.64
C TYR A 157 -6.00 8.03 16.20
N ASP A 158 -5.11 7.86 17.15
CA ASP A 158 -3.75 7.46 16.93
C ASP A 158 -3.48 6.07 17.50
N MET A 159 -2.66 5.31 16.81
CA MET A 159 -2.34 3.94 17.18
C MET A 159 -0.86 3.64 16.96
N PRO A 160 -0.27 2.77 17.76
CA PRO A 160 1.05 2.23 17.47
C PRO A 160 1.03 1.51 16.10
N TRP A 161 1.89 1.95 15.19
CA TRP A 161 2.05 1.32 13.89
C TRP A 161 3.33 0.48 13.86
N PRO A 162 3.28 -0.74 13.28
CA PRO A 162 4.42 -1.67 13.37
C PRO A 162 5.76 -1.11 12.88
N TRP A 163 5.69 -0.13 11.97
CA TRP A 163 6.87 0.36 11.27
C TRP A 163 7.32 1.75 11.70
N GLY A 164 6.47 2.56 12.35
CA GLY A 164 6.81 3.97 12.49
C GLY A 164 6.27 4.75 13.69
N GLY A 165 6.14 4.15 14.85
CA GLY A 165 5.62 4.84 16.04
C GLY A 165 4.11 5.08 15.97
N ASN A 166 3.60 6.12 16.60
CA ASN A 166 2.19 6.45 16.56
C ASN A 166 1.80 7.08 15.23
N CYS A 167 0.74 6.55 14.62
CA CYS A 167 0.20 7.01 13.36
C CYS A 167 -1.32 7.24 13.47
N GLY A 168 -1.82 8.20 12.73
CA GLY A 168 -3.25 8.39 12.51
C GLY A 168 -3.70 7.70 11.24
N VAL A 169 -4.83 7.04 11.30
CA VAL A 169 -5.47 6.40 10.14
C VAL A 169 -6.20 7.44 9.32
N VAL A 170 -5.95 7.46 8.02
CA VAL A 170 -6.61 8.40 7.11
C VAL A 170 -8.04 7.96 6.83
N ASP A 171 -8.99 8.89 6.93
CA ASP A 171 -10.41 8.62 6.71
C ASP A 171 -10.80 8.84 5.24
N PHE A 172 -10.67 7.80 4.43
CA PHE A 172 -11.07 7.83 3.02
C PHE A 172 -12.58 7.83 2.76
N THR A 173 -13.42 7.86 3.81
CA THR A 173 -14.87 8.09 3.64
C THR A 173 -15.19 9.56 3.38
N ILE A 174 -14.22 10.45 3.60
CA ILE A 174 -14.32 11.88 3.33
C ILE A 174 -13.88 12.12 1.88
N PRO A 175 -14.75 12.66 0.99
CA PRO A 175 -14.42 12.81 -0.44
C PRO A 175 -13.14 13.61 -0.72
N GLU A 176 -12.91 14.68 0.02
CA GLU A 176 -11.76 15.59 -0.15
C GLU A 176 -10.42 14.93 0.20
N VAL A 177 -10.46 13.86 0.99
CA VAL A 177 -9.24 13.12 1.40
C VAL A 177 -8.55 12.46 0.21
N ALA A 178 -9.30 11.98 -0.76
CA ALA A 178 -8.73 11.36 -1.95
C ALA A 178 -7.83 12.34 -2.74
N ASP A 179 -8.28 13.57 -2.93
CA ASP A 179 -7.51 14.61 -3.62
C ASP A 179 -6.29 15.05 -2.79
N TRP A 180 -6.49 15.25 -1.50
CA TRP A 180 -5.40 15.60 -0.58
C TRP A 180 -4.30 14.53 -0.54
N TRP A 181 -4.68 13.26 -0.42
CA TRP A 181 -3.75 12.13 -0.44
C TRP A 181 -3.03 12.00 -1.77
N GLY A 182 -3.78 12.13 -2.88
CA GLY A 182 -3.25 12.10 -4.24
C GLY A 182 -2.21 13.20 -4.49
N ALA A 183 -2.40 14.40 -3.91
CA ALA A 183 -1.43 15.48 -4.02
C ALA A 183 -0.07 15.12 -3.40
N TYR A 184 -0.05 14.37 -2.30
CA TYR A 184 1.21 13.85 -1.73
C TYR A 184 1.83 12.74 -2.57
N GLN A 185 1.01 11.89 -3.20
CA GLN A 185 1.48 10.83 -4.09
C GLN A 185 2.12 11.37 -5.38
N GLN A 186 1.76 12.58 -5.79
CA GLN A 186 2.27 13.16 -7.04
C GLN A 186 3.79 13.31 -7.05
N LYS A 187 4.40 13.68 -5.92
CA LYS A 187 5.86 13.88 -5.84
C LYS A 187 6.68 12.62 -6.18
N PRO A 188 6.47 11.46 -5.55
CA PRO A 188 7.20 10.24 -5.94
C PRO A 188 6.84 9.76 -7.36
N ILE A 189 5.65 10.06 -7.89
CA ILE A 189 5.30 9.81 -9.28
C ILE A 189 6.17 10.67 -10.20
N ASP A 190 6.31 11.96 -9.92
CA ASP A 190 7.15 12.91 -10.68
C ASP A 190 8.65 12.57 -10.55
N ASP A 191 9.06 11.91 -9.48
CA ASP A 191 10.40 11.37 -9.32
C ASP A 191 10.64 10.17 -10.24
N GLY A 192 9.59 9.44 -10.65
CA GLY A 192 9.66 8.38 -11.66
C GLY A 192 9.30 6.97 -11.18
N ILE A 193 8.61 6.82 -10.05
CA ILE A 193 8.06 5.51 -9.66
C ILE A 193 6.99 5.04 -10.65
N ALA A 194 6.72 3.76 -10.70
CA ALA A 194 5.74 3.15 -11.59
C ALA A 194 4.38 2.87 -10.91
N GLY A 195 4.32 2.96 -9.59
CA GLY A 195 3.09 2.73 -8.84
C GLY A 195 3.34 2.63 -7.33
N PHE A 196 2.24 2.45 -6.63
CA PHE A 196 2.22 2.22 -5.19
C PHE A 196 1.76 0.79 -4.89
N TRP A 197 2.25 0.26 -3.81
CA TRP A 197 1.74 -0.91 -3.13
C TRP A 197 1.08 -0.44 -1.84
N THR A 198 -0.24 -0.48 -1.80
CA THR A 198 -1.09 -0.04 -0.68
C THR A 198 -1.77 -1.22 -0.03
#